data_a350e663a429734e548310823beb522f
#
_entry.id   a350e663a429734e548310823beb522f
#
_cell.length_a   1.000
_cell.length_b   1.000
_cell.length_c   1.000
_cell.angle_alpha   90.00
_cell.angle_beta   90.00
_cell.angle_gamma   90.00
#
_symmetry.space_group_name_H-M   'P 1'
#
loop_
_entity.id
_entity.type
_entity.pdbx_description
1 polymer ?
#
loop_
_entity_poly.entity_id
_entity_poly.type
_entity_poly.pdbx_seq_one_letter_code
_entity_poly.pdbx_strand_id
1 'polypeptide(L)'
;AKTVLELQKAFQTVVNQIKKNKKVVALFTFGSIVSGDVWEESDIDLFLIYEDGFEKIRDVYSEVREVPVHTKILNKNSFLELYKNDGKKGFAKKLLCNSKLVFSRDNEISSAYNNSRYTMPSHTEVWNLVYLGKLLKDIGISKKYLQNGGLKTSYEVLIRTLDSFSKLLINLNGYTVTKDSLVMATNLSNNFKEVVDKLFMEAINEKIIKDTINYIEKFLDDNIVR
;
A
#
# COMPACT_ATOMS: atom_id res chain seq x y z
N ALA A 1 7.55 -14.83 -17.48
CA ALA A 1 7.34 -13.90 -16.37
C ALA A 1 7.37 -12.49 -16.90
N LYS A 2 6.27 -11.75 -16.78
CA LYS A 2 6.28 -10.31 -17.09
C LYS A 2 7.19 -9.63 -16.08
N THR A 3 8.26 -9.05 -16.54
CA THR A 3 9.21 -8.39 -15.66
C THR A 3 8.65 -7.04 -15.21
N VAL A 4 9.11 -6.51 -14.08
CA VAL A 4 8.83 -5.13 -13.63
C VAL A 4 9.10 -4.12 -14.75
N LEU A 5 10.10 -4.41 -15.59
CA LEU A 5 10.46 -3.59 -16.75
C LEU A 5 9.35 -3.55 -17.82
N GLU A 6 8.65 -4.67 -18.07
CA GLU A 6 7.55 -4.73 -19.05
C GLU A 6 6.34 -3.95 -18.55
N LEU A 7 6.02 -4.07 -17.26
CA LEU A 7 4.98 -3.26 -16.63
C LEU A 7 5.30 -1.75 -16.72
N GLN A 8 6.54 -1.36 -16.44
CA GLN A 8 6.99 0.03 -16.56
C GLN A 8 6.90 0.55 -18.00
N LYS A 9 7.29 -0.26 -18.99
CA LYS A 9 7.17 0.09 -20.41
C LYS A 9 5.70 0.22 -20.84
N ALA A 10 4.84 -0.69 -20.41
CA ALA A 10 3.40 -0.61 -20.66
C ALA A 10 2.80 0.65 -20.03
N PHE A 11 3.10 0.93 -18.77
CA PHE A 11 2.67 2.14 -18.07
C PHE A 11 3.09 3.41 -18.81
N GLN A 12 4.37 3.52 -19.18
CA GLN A 12 4.87 4.68 -19.93
C GLN A 12 4.16 4.85 -21.27
N THR A 13 3.88 3.74 -21.96
CA THR A 13 3.13 3.76 -23.24
C THR A 13 1.72 4.30 -23.04
N VAL A 14 1.00 3.79 -22.03
CA VAL A 14 -0.35 4.26 -21.68
C VAL A 14 -0.35 5.74 -21.33
N VAL A 15 0.55 6.17 -20.44
CA VAL A 15 0.67 7.58 -20.03
C VAL A 15 0.91 8.49 -21.24
N ASN A 16 1.80 8.11 -22.13
CA ASN A 16 2.10 8.89 -23.33
C ASN A 16 0.90 8.99 -24.29
N GLN A 17 0.10 7.92 -24.41
CA GLN A 17 -1.13 7.95 -25.20
C GLN A 17 -2.19 8.88 -24.56
N ILE A 18 -2.41 8.76 -23.25
CA ILE A 18 -3.37 9.58 -22.52
C ILE A 18 -2.99 11.06 -22.58
N LYS A 19 -1.71 11.39 -22.46
CA LYS A 19 -1.21 12.79 -22.54
C LYS A 19 -1.51 13.48 -23.87
N LYS A 20 -1.70 12.72 -24.97
CA LYS A 20 -2.07 13.29 -26.26
C LYS A 20 -3.51 13.81 -26.29
N ASN A 21 -4.37 13.27 -25.43
CA ASN A 21 -5.75 13.74 -25.30
C ASN A 21 -5.81 14.99 -24.44
N LYS A 22 -6.05 16.16 -25.06
CA LYS A 22 -6.10 17.46 -24.37
C LYS A 22 -7.29 17.61 -23.42
N LYS A 23 -8.34 16.81 -23.58
CA LYS A 23 -9.51 16.80 -22.69
C LYS A 23 -9.24 16.09 -21.35
N VAL A 24 -8.16 15.33 -21.24
CA VAL A 24 -7.73 14.76 -19.97
C VAL A 24 -7.00 15.82 -19.16
N VAL A 25 -7.59 16.24 -18.05
CA VAL A 25 -7.03 17.30 -17.19
C VAL A 25 -6.12 16.76 -16.09
N ALA A 26 -6.31 15.51 -15.67
CA ALA A 26 -5.43 14.86 -14.72
C ALA A 26 -5.43 13.34 -14.87
N LEU A 27 -4.33 12.71 -14.47
CA LEU A 27 -4.14 11.27 -14.42
C LEU A 27 -3.52 10.88 -13.10
N PHE A 28 -4.17 9.93 -12.43
CA PHE A 28 -3.67 9.27 -11.23
C PHE A 28 -3.42 7.80 -11.54
N THR A 29 -2.43 7.22 -10.87
CA THR A 29 -2.21 5.77 -10.82
C THR A 29 -2.35 5.28 -9.39
N PHE A 30 -2.84 4.06 -9.21
CA PHE A 30 -3.02 3.42 -7.92
C PHE A 30 -2.72 1.91 -8.03
N GLY A 31 -2.96 1.14 -6.98
CA GLY A 31 -2.69 -0.30 -6.99
C GLY A 31 -1.21 -0.65 -6.93
N SER A 32 -0.84 -1.77 -7.53
CA SER A 32 0.49 -2.38 -7.42
C SER A 32 1.65 -1.49 -7.86
N ILE A 33 1.45 -0.63 -8.85
CA ILE A 33 2.48 0.32 -9.32
C ILE A 33 2.85 1.34 -8.23
N VAL A 34 1.89 1.77 -7.41
CA VAL A 34 2.12 2.75 -6.34
C VAL A 34 2.63 2.08 -5.08
N SER A 35 2.11 0.90 -4.75
CA SER A 35 2.47 0.15 -3.55
C SER A 35 3.81 -0.57 -3.64
N GLY A 36 4.34 -0.78 -4.86
CA GLY A 36 5.55 -1.56 -5.10
C GLY A 36 5.32 -3.09 -5.06
N ASP A 37 4.08 -3.51 -4.87
CA ASP A 37 3.68 -4.92 -4.81
C ASP A 37 3.33 -5.43 -6.22
N VAL A 38 4.38 -5.58 -7.04
CA VAL A 38 4.25 -5.93 -8.46
C VAL A 38 4.42 -7.44 -8.65
N TRP A 39 3.39 -8.10 -9.15
CA TRP A 39 3.33 -9.51 -9.49
C TRP A 39 3.31 -9.73 -11.02
N GLU A 40 3.54 -10.96 -11.47
CA GLU A 40 3.47 -11.33 -12.88
C GLU A 40 2.13 -10.99 -13.55
N GLU A 41 1.04 -11.06 -12.79
CA GLU A 41 -0.32 -10.76 -13.25
C GLU A 41 -0.80 -9.36 -12.83
N SER A 42 0.13 -8.49 -12.39
CA SER A 42 -0.23 -7.12 -12.02
C SER A 42 -0.79 -6.37 -13.22
N ASP A 43 -1.90 -5.69 -12.98
CA ASP A 43 -2.53 -4.75 -13.88
C ASP A 43 -2.07 -3.30 -13.62
N ILE A 44 -2.43 -2.42 -14.53
CA ILE A 44 -2.23 -0.98 -14.41
C ILE A 44 -3.57 -0.36 -14.04
N ASP A 45 -3.67 0.18 -12.82
CA ASP A 45 -4.85 0.89 -12.35
C ASP A 45 -4.70 2.39 -12.54
N LEU A 46 -5.63 3.01 -13.26
CA LEU A 46 -5.63 4.43 -13.58
C LEU A 46 -6.95 5.09 -13.19
N PHE A 47 -6.86 6.37 -12.82
CA PHE A 47 -8.01 7.25 -12.69
C PHE A 47 -7.77 8.50 -13.53
N LEU A 48 -8.64 8.71 -14.52
CA LEU A 48 -8.58 9.86 -15.41
C LEU A 48 -9.67 10.86 -15.04
N ILE A 49 -9.26 12.13 -15.02
CA ILE A 49 -10.19 13.24 -14.90
C ILE A 49 -10.24 13.96 -16.25
N TYR A 50 -11.44 14.02 -16.81
CA TYR A 50 -11.74 14.73 -18.06
C TYR A 50 -12.27 16.13 -17.77
N GLU A 51 -12.09 17.04 -18.73
CA GLU A 51 -12.63 18.40 -18.67
C GLU A 51 -14.17 18.40 -18.62
N ASP A 52 -14.79 17.58 -19.47
CA ASP A 52 -16.23 17.48 -19.65
C ASP A 52 -16.69 16.02 -19.86
N GLY A 53 -17.99 15.78 -19.99
CA GLY A 53 -18.56 14.44 -20.13
C GLY A 53 -18.45 13.62 -18.85
N PHE A 54 -18.67 12.35 -18.91
CA PHE A 54 -18.42 11.38 -17.81
C PHE A 54 -18.87 11.85 -16.41
N GLU A 55 -20.14 12.28 -16.29
CA GLU A 55 -20.70 12.77 -15.02
C GLU A 55 -20.73 11.71 -13.91
N LYS A 56 -20.73 10.44 -14.29
CA LYS A 56 -20.63 9.28 -13.40
C LYS A 56 -19.36 8.50 -13.69
N ILE A 57 -18.81 7.84 -12.67
CA ILE A 57 -17.63 6.99 -12.82
C ILE A 57 -17.92 5.91 -13.86
N ARG A 58 -17.03 5.81 -14.85
CA ARG A 58 -17.01 4.75 -15.84
C ARG A 58 -15.74 3.93 -15.70
N ASP A 59 -15.89 2.63 -15.80
CA ASP A 59 -14.79 1.68 -15.83
C ASP A 59 -14.52 1.30 -17.29
N VAL A 60 -13.26 1.36 -17.69
CA VAL A 60 -12.76 0.96 -19.01
C VAL A 60 -11.64 -0.05 -18.79
N TYR A 61 -11.77 -1.20 -19.43
CA TYR A 61 -10.76 -2.26 -19.43
C TYR A 61 -10.11 -2.32 -20.79
N SER A 62 -8.80 -2.32 -20.82
CA SER A 62 -7.99 -2.41 -22.04
C SER A 62 -6.72 -3.19 -21.77
N GLU A 63 -5.91 -3.38 -22.80
CA GLU A 63 -4.63 -4.06 -22.71
C GLU A 63 -3.59 -3.26 -23.48
N VAL A 64 -2.41 -3.09 -22.89
CA VAL A 64 -1.27 -2.44 -23.54
C VAL A 64 -0.02 -3.29 -23.32
N ARG A 65 0.60 -3.75 -24.41
CA ARG A 65 1.79 -4.63 -24.36
C ARG A 65 1.53 -5.89 -23.53
N GLU A 66 0.38 -6.51 -23.70
CA GLU A 66 -0.06 -7.69 -22.94
C GLU A 66 -0.24 -7.43 -21.42
N VAL A 67 -0.26 -6.18 -20.98
CA VAL A 67 -0.55 -5.78 -19.61
C VAL A 67 -1.98 -5.28 -19.53
N PRO A 68 -2.83 -5.86 -18.67
CA PRO A 68 -4.18 -5.35 -18.42
C PRO A 68 -4.14 -3.94 -17.85
N VAL A 69 -5.03 -3.08 -18.33
CA VAL A 69 -5.18 -1.70 -17.86
C VAL A 69 -6.62 -1.47 -17.47
N HIS A 70 -6.84 -1.21 -16.19
CA HIS A 70 -8.14 -0.81 -15.67
C HIS A 70 -8.15 0.71 -15.44
N THR A 71 -9.07 1.40 -16.08
CA THR A 71 -9.16 2.85 -16.02
C THR A 71 -10.53 3.28 -15.54
N LYS A 72 -10.58 4.05 -14.45
CA LYS A 72 -11.78 4.77 -14.02
C LYS A 72 -11.74 6.18 -14.59
N ILE A 73 -12.89 6.65 -15.07
CA ILE A 73 -13.03 7.96 -15.72
C ILE A 73 -14.16 8.74 -15.06
N LEU A 74 -13.91 10.01 -14.77
CA LEU A 74 -14.88 10.96 -14.25
C LEU A 74 -14.54 12.37 -14.76
N ASN A 75 -15.53 13.27 -14.86
CA ASN A 75 -15.21 14.65 -15.19
C ASN A 75 -14.77 15.47 -13.96
N LYS A 76 -14.13 16.61 -14.22
CA LYS A 76 -13.59 17.51 -13.20
C LYS A 76 -14.68 17.96 -12.20
N ASN A 77 -15.83 18.40 -12.69
CA ASN A 77 -16.89 18.95 -11.83
C ASN A 77 -17.40 17.89 -10.86
N SER A 78 -17.75 16.71 -11.38
CA SER A 78 -18.22 15.60 -10.53
C SER A 78 -17.16 15.15 -9.54
N PHE A 79 -15.87 15.14 -9.94
CA PHE A 79 -14.78 14.80 -9.03
C PHE A 79 -14.62 15.81 -7.89
N LEU A 80 -14.66 17.11 -8.21
CA LEU A 80 -14.55 18.17 -7.20
C LEU A 80 -15.76 18.22 -6.28
N GLU A 81 -16.97 17.92 -6.79
CA GLU A 81 -18.15 17.76 -5.93
C GLU A 81 -18.01 16.60 -4.96
N LEU A 82 -17.56 15.42 -5.44
CA LEU A 82 -17.25 14.30 -4.58
C LEU A 82 -16.21 14.67 -3.53
N TYR A 83 -15.15 15.36 -3.92
CA TYR A 83 -14.08 15.77 -3.01
C TYR A 83 -14.56 16.75 -1.93
N LYS A 84 -15.38 17.75 -2.30
CA LYS A 84 -15.93 18.75 -1.38
C LYS A 84 -16.96 18.16 -0.41
N ASN A 85 -17.82 17.26 -0.91
CA ASN A 85 -18.90 16.64 -0.15
C ASN A 85 -18.45 15.40 0.61
N ASP A 86 -17.25 14.89 0.35
CA ASP A 86 -16.68 13.75 1.03
C ASP A 86 -16.42 14.08 2.51
N GLY A 87 -17.07 13.34 3.41
CA GLY A 87 -16.65 13.27 4.80
C GLY A 87 -15.20 12.73 4.92
N LYS A 88 -14.66 12.61 6.12
CA LYS A 88 -13.30 12.10 6.38
C LYS A 88 -12.99 10.71 5.76
N LYS A 89 -14.00 9.95 5.36
CA LYS A 89 -13.89 8.58 4.78
C LYS A 89 -14.36 8.50 3.32
N GLY A 90 -14.49 9.62 2.63
CA GLY A 90 -15.05 9.66 1.29
C GLY A 90 -14.18 9.06 0.20
N PHE A 91 -14.82 8.70 -0.91
CA PHE A 91 -14.17 8.04 -2.06
C PHE A 91 -13.05 8.88 -2.66
N ALA A 92 -13.31 10.17 -2.97
CA ALA A 92 -12.33 11.03 -3.63
C ALA A 92 -11.08 11.27 -2.77
N LYS A 93 -11.26 11.50 -1.47
CA LYS A 93 -10.13 11.66 -0.54
C LYS A 93 -9.31 10.39 -0.41
N LYS A 94 -9.96 9.23 -0.28
CA LYS A 94 -9.27 7.93 -0.25
C LYS A 94 -8.49 7.67 -1.54
N LEU A 95 -9.11 7.96 -2.69
CA LEU A 95 -8.44 7.82 -3.98
C LEU A 95 -7.17 8.66 -4.02
N LEU A 96 -7.27 9.96 -3.69
CA LEU A 96 -6.12 10.88 -3.73
C LEU A 96 -5.00 10.46 -2.77
N CYS A 97 -5.35 9.96 -1.57
CA CYS A 97 -4.36 9.51 -0.60
C CYS A 97 -3.63 8.22 -1.02
N ASN A 98 -4.34 7.32 -1.71
CA ASN A 98 -3.83 6.02 -2.11
C ASN A 98 -3.30 5.98 -3.55
N SER A 99 -3.25 7.12 -4.21
CA SER A 99 -2.78 7.26 -5.58
C SER A 99 -1.53 8.11 -5.70
N LYS A 100 -0.90 8.02 -6.86
CA LYS A 100 0.17 8.93 -7.28
C LYS A 100 -0.33 9.78 -8.44
N LEU A 101 -0.22 11.09 -8.31
CA LEU A 101 -0.49 12.01 -9.41
C LEU A 101 0.60 11.86 -10.48
N VAL A 102 0.21 11.40 -11.67
CA VAL A 102 1.11 11.23 -12.81
C VAL A 102 1.31 12.55 -13.54
N PHE A 103 0.20 13.25 -13.82
CA PHE A 103 0.19 14.64 -14.26
C PHE A 103 -1.14 15.31 -13.95
N SER A 104 -1.12 16.64 -13.87
CA SER A 104 -2.31 17.49 -13.84
C SER A 104 -2.09 18.72 -14.71
N ARG A 105 -3.14 19.14 -15.41
CA ARG A 105 -3.24 20.41 -16.13
C ARG A 105 -4.19 21.38 -15.45
N ASP A 106 -4.65 21.01 -14.26
CA ASP A 106 -5.65 21.74 -13.50
C ASP A 106 -5.16 22.02 -12.07
N ASN A 107 -5.20 23.28 -11.68
CA ASN A 107 -4.67 23.73 -10.38
C ASN A 107 -5.59 23.28 -9.21
N GLU A 108 -6.91 23.20 -9.40
CA GLU A 108 -7.81 22.78 -8.34
C GLU A 108 -7.60 21.29 -8.02
N ILE A 109 -7.43 20.46 -9.05
CA ILE A 109 -7.12 19.04 -8.89
C ILE A 109 -5.76 18.84 -8.21
N SER A 110 -4.74 19.60 -8.64
CA SER A 110 -3.41 19.55 -8.02
C SER A 110 -3.45 19.97 -6.54
N SER A 111 -4.21 21.02 -6.22
CA SER A 111 -4.40 21.49 -4.85
C SER A 111 -5.15 20.46 -4.00
N ALA A 112 -6.22 19.85 -4.53
CA ALA A 112 -6.95 18.79 -3.84
C ALA A 112 -6.06 17.60 -3.52
N TYR A 113 -5.20 17.19 -4.46
CA TYR A 113 -4.24 16.13 -4.26
C TYR A 113 -3.23 16.46 -3.15
N ASN A 114 -2.62 17.63 -3.21
CA ASN A 114 -1.64 18.07 -2.21
C ASN A 114 -2.29 18.17 -0.82
N ASN A 115 -3.45 18.81 -0.71
CA ASN A 115 -4.18 18.94 0.55
C ASN A 115 -4.55 17.59 1.16
N SER A 116 -4.95 16.62 0.32
CA SER A 116 -5.29 15.28 0.80
C SER A 116 -4.09 14.56 1.40
N ARG A 117 -2.89 14.80 0.92
CA ARG A 117 -1.66 14.22 1.47
C ARG A 117 -1.27 14.84 2.81
N TYR A 118 -1.49 16.14 2.98
CA TYR A 118 -1.18 16.85 4.24
C TYR A 118 -2.21 16.60 5.35
N THR A 119 -3.43 16.22 5.01
CA THR A 119 -4.51 15.99 6.00
C THR A 119 -4.54 14.57 6.55
N MET A 120 -3.70 13.66 6.09
CA MET A 120 -3.67 12.25 6.48
C MET A 120 -2.60 11.82 7.52
N PRO A 121 -1.68 12.65 8.03
CA PRO A 121 -0.76 12.21 9.09
C PRO A 121 -1.51 11.61 10.29
N SER A 122 -2.63 12.20 10.68
CA SER A 122 -3.41 11.76 11.84
C SER A 122 -4.01 10.35 11.71
N HIS A 123 -4.39 9.91 10.50
CA HIS A 123 -4.95 8.56 10.30
C HIS A 123 -3.86 7.48 10.26
N THR A 124 -2.76 7.75 9.59
CA THR A 124 -1.62 6.82 9.56
C THR A 124 -1.01 6.67 10.95
N GLU A 125 -0.88 7.77 11.72
CA GLU A 125 -0.40 7.74 13.10
C GLU A 125 -1.34 6.94 14.02
N VAL A 126 -2.66 7.14 13.92
CA VAL A 126 -3.65 6.36 14.69
C VAL A 126 -3.56 4.87 14.35
N TRP A 127 -3.44 4.53 13.05
CA TRP A 127 -3.28 3.13 12.66
C TRP A 127 -1.95 2.54 13.10
N ASN A 128 -0.87 3.32 13.08
CA ASN A 128 0.41 2.89 13.63
C ASN A 128 0.33 2.56 15.12
N LEU A 129 -0.39 3.35 15.90
CA LEU A 129 -0.66 3.05 17.30
C LEU A 129 -1.47 1.76 17.48
N VAL A 130 -2.49 1.55 16.64
CA VAL A 130 -3.29 0.31 16.65
C VAL A 130 -2.43 -0.91 16.32
N TYR A 131 -1.62 -0.82 15.26
CA TYR A 131 -0.72 -1.93 14.87
C TYR A 131 0.34 -2.17 15.94
N LEU A 132 0.93 -1.13 16.50
CA LEU A 132 1.90 -1.23 17.58
C LEU A 132 1.29 -1.87 18.83
N GLY A 133 0.10 -1.44 19.26
CA GLY A 133 -0.57 -2.01 20.42
C GLY A 133 -0.88 -3.50 20.25
N LYS A 134 -1.39 -3.89 19.06
CA LYS A 134 -1.62 -5.30 18.73
C LYS A 134 -0.32 -6.10 18.68
N LEU A 135 0.71 -5.54 18.06
CA LEU A 135 2.04 -6.14 17.94
C LEU A 135 2.65 -6.45 19.31
N LEU A 136 2.70 -5.47 20.19
CA LEU A 136 3.26 -5.63 21.55
C LEU A 136 2.47 -6.67 22.37
N LYS A 137 1.14 -6.66 22.28
CA LYS A 137 0.29 -7.66 22.93
C LYS A 137 0.60 -9.07 22.42
N ASP A 138 0.63 -9.27 21.11
CA ASP A 138 0.84 -10.59 20.50
C ASP A 138 2.27 -11.11 20.77
N ILE A 139 3.29 -10.23 20.75
CA ILE A 139 4.66 -10.58 21.19
C ILE A 139 4.65 -11.08 22.64
N GLY A 140 3.98 -10.39 23.55
CA GLY A 140 3.86 -10.81 24.96
C GLY A 140 3.20 -12.18 25.08
N ILE A 141 2.14 -12.44 24.30
CA ILE A 141 1.44 -13.73 24.28
C ILE A 141 2.39 -14.82 23.73
N SER A 142 3.07 -14.59 22.62
CA SER A 142 4.01 -15.54 22.04
C SER A 142 5.12 -15.92 23.02
N LYS A 143 5.73 -14.93 23.69
CA LYS A 143 6.75 -15.16 24.73
C LYS A 143 6.23 -16.00 25.88
N LYS A 144 5.01 -15.71 26.37
CA LYS A 144 4.39 -16.46 27.46
C LYS A 144 4.20 -17.93 27.09
N TYR A 145 3.68 -18.22 25.88
CA TYR A 145 3.53 -19.61 25.43
C TYR A 145 4.89 -20.30 25.28
N LEU A 146 5.88 -19.61 24.75
CA LEU A 146 7.21 -20.17 24.58
C LEU A 146 7.83 -20.58 25.93
N GLN A 147 7.70 -19.74 26.95
CA GLN A 147 8.20 -20.00 28.30
C GLN A 147 7.50 -21.20 28.97
N ASN A 148 6.24 -21.48 28.63
CA ASN A 148 5.44 -22.57 29.17
C ASN A 148 5.43 -23.83 28.27
N GLY A 149 6.38 -23.97 27.36
CA GLY A 149 6.51 -25.15 26.47
C GLY A 149 5.49 -25.21 25.35
N GLY A 150 4.69 -24.17 25.14
CA GLY A 150 3.68 -24.07 24.08
C GLY A 150 4.25 -23.63 22.74
N LEU A 151 5.26 -24.34 22.21
CA LEU A 151 6.00 -23.98 21.00
C LEU A 151 5.09 -23.71 19.80
N LYS A 152 4.12 -24.60 19.54
CA LYS A 152 3.21 -24.46 18.37
C LYS A 152 2.33 -23.23 18.47
N THR A 153 1.74 -22.99 19.66
CA THR A 153 0.90 -21.82 19.90
C THR A 153 1.70 -20.52 19.84
N SER A 154 2.92 -20.54 20.41
CA SER A 154 3.83 -19.39 20.29
C SER A 154 4.15 -19.05 18.82
N TYR A 155 4.40 -20.06 18.00
CA TYR A 155 4.64 -19.88 16.58
C TYR A 155 3.41 -19.33 15.85
N GLU A 156 2.22 -19.88 16.11
CA GLU A 156 0.96 -19.40 15.51
C GLU A 156 0.70 -17.92 15.83
N VAL A 157 0.89 -17.54 17.11
CA VAL A 157 0.75 -16.13 17.51
C VAL A 157 1.79 -15.25 16.83
N LEU A 158 3.03 -15.73 16.68
CA LEU A 158 4.10 -15.00 16.00
C LEU A 158 3.79 -14.77 14.51
N ILE A 159 3.22 -15.77 13.81
CA ILE A 159 2.78 -15.59 12.42
C ILE A 159 1.76 -14.45 12.31
N ARG A 160 0.78 -14.37 13.21
CA ARG A 160 -0.18 -13.24 13.24
C ARG A 160 0.49 -11.92 13.56
N THR A 161 1.53 -11.94 14.39
CA THR A 161 2.34 -10.76 14.73
C THR A 161 3.04 -10.18 13.51
N LEU A 162 3.47 -11.02 12.55
CA LEU A 162 4.09 -10.56 11.30
C LEU A 162 3.18 -9.67 10.46
N ASP A 163 1.86 -9.92 10.44
CA ASP A 163 0.91 -9.06 9.73
C ASP A 163 0.89 -7.64 10.32
N SER A 164 0.79 -7.52 11.66
CA SER A 164 0.79 -6.23 12.33
C SER A 164 2.13 -5.49 12.17
N PHE A 165 3.26 -6.22 12.23
CA PHE A 165 4.58 -5.65 12.01
C PHE A 165 4.75 -5.18 10.57
N SER A 166 4.31 -5.96 9.60
CA SER A 166 4.35 -5.60 8.18
C SER A 166 3.59 -4.31 7.89
N LYS A 167 2.37 -4.17 8.44
CA LYS A 167 1.56 -2.96 8.29
C LYS A 167 2.23 -1.73 8.91
N LEU A 168 2.83 -1.90 10.09
CA LEU A 168 3.60 -0.84 10.73
C LEU A 168 4.82 -0.43 9.90
N LEU A 169 5.60 -1.40 9.41
CA LEU A 169 6.78 -1.16 8.59
C LEU A 169 6.43 -0.42 7.29
N ILE A 170 5.33 -0.83 6.62
CA ILE A 170 4.84 -0.18 5.39
C ILE A 170 4.49 1.28 5.66
N ASN A 171 3.72 1.54 6.72
CA ASN A 171 3.30 2.90 7.07
C ASN A 171 4.48 3.78 7.48
N LEU A 172 5.45 3.26 8.24
CA LEU A 172 6.65 4.01 8.63
C LEU A 172 7.53 4.40 7.44
N ASN A 173 7.48 3.61 6.36
CA ASN A 173 8.14 3.94 5.10
C ASN A 173 7.31 4.84 4.18
N GLY A 174 6.17 5.36 4.64
CA GLY A 174 5.32 6.28 3.89
C GLY A 174 4.47 5.66 2.80
N TYR A 175 4.31 4.34 2.82
CA TYR A 175 3.47 3.60 1.88
C TYR A 175 2.11 3.27 2.50
N THR A 176 1.15 2.95 1.63
CA THR A 176 -0.19 2.50 2.04
C THR A 176 -0.24 0.98 2.08
N VAL A 177 -0.84 0.44 3.13
CA VAL A 177 -1.05 -1.01 3.29
C VAL A 177 -1.99 -1.53 2.21
N THR A 178 -1.54 -2.58 1.50
CA THR A 178 -2.31 -3.30 0.47
C THR A 178 -2.81 -4.67 0.98
N LYS A 179 -3.35 -5.48 0.08
CA LYS A 179 -3.90 -6.79 0.42
C LYS A 179 -2.86 -7.76 1.01
N ASP A 180 -1.64 -7.72 0.50
CA ASP A 180 -0.55 -8.58 0.97
C ASP A 180 0.53 -7.75 1.68
N SER A 181 0.27 -7.47 2.95
CA SER A 181 1.18 -6.68 3.78
C SER A 181 2.53 -7.37 4.01
N LEU A 182 2.55 -8.70 4.12
CA LEU A 182 3.79 -9.44 4.37
C LEU A 182 4.74 -9.35 3.18
N VAL A 183 4.25 -9.64 1.97
CA VAL A 183 5.07 -9.55 0.75
C VAL A 183 5.56 -8.13 0.53
N MET A 184 4.69 -7.13 0.69
CA MET A 184 5.09 -5.74 0.54
C MET A 184 6.18 -5.34 1.55
N ALA A 185 6.05 -5.72 2.81
CA ALA A 185 7.02 -5.41 3.85
C ALA A 185 8.37 -6.10 3.60
N THR A 186 8.38 -7.35 3.14
CA THR A 186 9.61 -8.07 2.78
C THR A 186 10.30 -7.45 1.56
N ASN A 187 9.56 -6.87 0.63
CA ASN A 187 10.13 -6.12 -0.49
C ASN A 187 10.74 -4.77 -0.06
N LEU A 188 10.24 -4.18 1.03
CA LEU A 188 10.77 -2.93 1.57
C LEU A 188 12.02 -3.13 2.45
N SER A 189 12.20 -4.31 3.02
CA SER A 189 13.29 -4.60 3.96
C SER A 189 13.89 -5.98 3.74
N ASN A 190 15.11 -6.03 3.19
CA ASN A 190 15.85 -7.28 3.02
C ASN A 190 16.10 -7.99 4.35
N ASN A 191 16.40 -7.25 5.41
CA ASN A 191 16.60 -7.84 6.74
C ASN A 191 15.33 -8.52 7.25
N PHE A 192 14.18 -7.89 7.05
CA PHE A 192 12.90 -8.49 7.41
C PHE A 192 12.58 -9.71 6.55
N LYS A 193 12.89 -9.65 5.24
CA LYS A 193 12.74 -10.79 4.34
C LYS A 193 13.53 -12.00 4.82
N GLU A 194 14.80 -11.84 5.21
CA GLU A 194 15.62 -12.93 5.74
C GLU A 194 15.03 -13.57 7.00
N VAL A 195 14.49 -12.76 7.90
CA VAL A 195 13.82 -13.25 9.13
C VAL A 195 12.58 -14.05 8.79
N VAL A 196 11.75 -13.54 7.87
CA VAL A 196 10.52 -14.22 7.42
C VAL A 196 10.88 -15.53 6.70
N ASP A 197 11.84 -15.51 5.78
CA ASP A 197 12.27 -16.70 5.05
C ASP A 197 12.75 -17.81 6.01
N LYS A 198 13.56 -17.47 7.01
CA LYS A 198 14.00 -18.42 8.05
C LYS A 198 12.80 -18.98 8.82
N LEU A 199 11.88 -18.11 9.25
CA LEU A 199 10.73 -18.52 10.03
C LEU A 199 9.81 -19.51 9.28
N PHE A 200 9.68 -19.36 7.96
CA PHE A 200 8.80 -20.21 7.14
C PHE A 200 9.51 -21.43 6.51
N MET A 201 10.81 -21.36 6.28
CA MET A 201 11.56 -22.42 5.58
C MET A 201 12.26 -23.41 6.51
N GLU A 202 12.53 -23.03 7.75
CA GLU A 202 13.19 -23.89 8.72
C GLU A 202 12.18 -24.61 9.63
N ALA A 203 12.61 -25.72 10.23
CA ALA A 203 11.79 -26.43 11.22
C ALA A 203 11.51 -25.55 12.44
N ILE A 204 10.27 -25.55 12.90
CA ILE A 204 9.83 -24.76 14.07
C ILE A 204 10.64 -25.14 15.30
N ASN A 205 11.34 -24.21 15.92
CA ASN A 205 12.07 -24.36 17.15
C ASN A 205 12.09 -23.05 17.97
N GLU A 206 12.47 -23.15 19.23
CA GLU A 206 12.52 -21.99 20.13
C GLU A 206 13.44 -20.88 19.64
N LYS A 207 14.58 -21.24 19.06
CA LYS A 207 15.59 -20.28 18.62
C LYS A 207 15.05 -19.37 17.52
N ILE A 208 14.42 -19.95 16.50
CA ILE A 208 13.83 -19.18 15.39
C ILE A 208 12.75 -18.22 15.88
N ILE A 209 11.90 -18.67 16.82
CA ILE A 209 10.87 -17.82 17.40
C ILE A 209 11.52 -16.66 18.20
N LYS A 210 12.49 -16.95 19.04
CA LYS A 210 13.23 -15.94 19.81
C LYS A 210 13.95 -14.93 18.90
N ASP A 211 14.62 -15.40 17.87
CA ASP A 211 15.36 -14.56 16.92
C ASP A 211 14.40 -13.61 16.18
N THR A 212 13.24 -14.10 15.77
CA THR A 212 12.21 -13.29 15.10
C THR A 212 11.62 -12.23 16.06
N ILE A 213 11.29 -12.60 17.28
CA ILE A 213 10.82 -11.66 18.31
C ILE A 213 11.86 -10.59 18.60
N ASN A 214 13.13 -10.99 18.80
CA ASN A 214 14.23 -10.06 19.05
C ASN A 214 14.43 -9.08 17.91
N TYR A 215 14.31 -9.53 16.66
CA TYR A 215 14.39 -8.66 15.49
C TYR A 215 13.30 -7.58 15.54
N ILE A 216 12.05 -7.99 15.80
CA ILE A 216 10.91 -7.05 15.85
C ILE A 216 11.10 -6.07 17.02
N GLU A 217 11.46 -6.54 18.22
CA GLU A 217 11.68 -5.67 19.37
C GLU A 217 12.80 -4.67 19.12
N LYS A 218 13.92 -5.12 18.57
CA LYS A 218 15.02 -4.22 18.22
C LYS A 218 14.59 -3.17 17.21
N PHE A 219 13.82 -3.55 16.19
CA PHE A 219 13.28 -2.59 15.23
C PHE A 219 12.40 -1.53 15.91
N LEU A 220 11.54 -1.94 16.86
CA LEU A 220 10.68 -1.01 17.60
C LEU A 220 11.50 -0.06 18.46
N ASP A 221 12.52 -0.55 19.16
CA ASP A 221 13.40 0.27 20.00
C ASP A 221 14.16 1.30 19.14
N ASP A 222 14.64 0.90 17.97
CA ASP A 222 15.43 1.77 17.09
C ASP A 222 14.57 2.85 16.39
N ASN A 223 13.28 2.58 16.12
CA ASN A 223 12.44 3.43 15.26
C ASN A 223 11.26 4.11 15.97
N ILE A 224 10.82 3.65 17.14
CA ILE A 224 9.58 4.12 17.79
C ILE A 224 9.80 4.63 19.21
N VAL A 225 10.74 4.08 19.96
CA VAL A 225 10.94 4.36 21.41
C VAL A 225 11.93 5.52 21.64
N ARG A 226 12.24 6.32 20.64
CA ARG A 226 13.07 7.54 20.84
C ARG A 226 12.25 8.78 21.06
#